data_96315b0578410a6de10e25e8ca654692
#
_entry.id   96315b0578410a6de10e25e8ca654692
#
_cell.length_a   1.000
_cell.length_b   1.000
_cell.length_c   1.000
_cell.angle_alpha   90.00
_cell.angle_beta   90.00
_cell.angle_gamma   90.00
#
_symmetry.space_group_name_H-M   'P 1'
#
loop_
_entity.id
_entity.type
_entity.pdbx_description
1 polymer ?
#
loop_
_entity_poly.entity_id
_entity_poly.type
_entity_poly.pdbx_seq_one_letter_code
_entity_poly.pdbx_strand_id
1 'polypeptide(L)'
;MITVKKQLFDFTYLKRIDDKGLIAEVINLYLEETQLELFKMEVAFDKSDYENIRATVEKMKISTGMIQADRLYLVLEEIAILAKYGGEYDKLNELEHIALHEFDQLKDELELYLKDIYSLMENESLPDQQSPIQIFNHCC
;
A
#
# COMPACT_ATOMS: atom_id res chain seq x y z
N MET A 1 -27.05 13.66 -8.97
CA MET A 1 -26.33 13.24 -7.77
C MET A 1 -24.86 12.99 -8.06
N ILE A 2 -24.01 13.51 -7.22
CA ILE A 2 -22.58 13.37 -7.41
C ILE A 2 -22.11 12.11 -6.70
N THR A 3 -21.44 11.25 -7.46
CA THR A 3 -20.86 10.07 -6.87
C THR A 3 -19.41 10.37 -6.54
N VAL A 4 -19.09 10.38 -5.27
CA VAL A 4 -17.73 10.61 -4.83
C VAL A 4 -17.01 9.28 -4.77
N LYS A 5 -15.92 9.16 -5.54
CA LYS A 5 -15.12 7.97 -5.50
C LYS A 5 -14.40 7.89 -4.15
N LYS A 6 -14.65 6.82 -3.42
CA LYS A 6 -14.01 6.63 -2.13
C LYS A 6 -12.55 6.25 -2.34
N GLN A 7 -11.65 6.91 -1.64
CA GLN A 7 -10.25 6.55 -1.67
C GLN A 7 -10.05 5.19 -1.03
N LEU A 8 -9.07 4.45 -1.54
CA LEU A 8 -8.76 3.11 -1.04
C LEU A 8 -7.86 3.14 0.19
N PHE A 9 -7.45 4.31 0.64
CA PHE A 9 -6.58 4.49 1.80
C PHE A 9 -6.90 5.79 2.50
N ASP A 10 -6.39 5.95 3.72
CA ASP A 10 -6.61 7.18 4.46
C ASP A 10 -5.37 7.49 5.30
N PHE A 11 -4.79 8.67 5.07
CA PHE A 11 -3.63 9.14 5.82
C PHE A 11 -3.97 10.28 6.76
N THR A 12 -5.24 10.41 7.15
CA THR A 12 -5.70 11.53 7.95
C THR A 12 -4.82 11.79 9.16
N TYR A 13 -4.46 10.75 9.89
CA TYR A 13 -3.68 10.95 11.11
C TYR A 13 -2.21 11.27 10.80
N LEU A 14 -1.67 10.82 9.69
CA LEU A 14 -0.31 11.17 9.26
C LEU A 14 -0.24 12.61 8.79
N LYS A 15 -1.32 13.12 8.24
CA LYS A 15 -1.37 14.51 7.79
C LYS A 15 -1.24 15.49 8.93
N ARG A 16 -1.54 15.06 10.16
CA ARG A 16 -1.38 15.90 11.33
C ARG A 16 0.08 16.28 11.57
N ILE A 17 0.99 15.46 11.08
CA ILE A 17 2.41 15.71 11.21
C ILE A 17 2.85 16.77 10.21
N ASP A 18 2.05 16.96 9.15
CA ASP A 18 2.30 17.95 8.11
C ASP A 18 3.70 17.81 7.49
N ASP A 19 4.12 16.57 7.31
CA ASP A 19 5.41 16.25 6.75
C ASP A 19 5.22 15.40 5.50
N LYS A 20 5.24 16.07 4.35
CA LYS A 20 5.02 15.40 3.06
C LYS A 20 6.11 14.40 2.76
N GLY A 21 7.34 14.70 3.15
CA GLY A 21 8.45 13.78 2.93
C GLY A 21 8.25 12.49 3.69
N LEU A 22 7.77 12.58 4.92
CA LEU A 22 7.51 11.41 5.73
C LEU A 22 6.37 10.57 5.14
N ILE A 23 5.31 11.24 4.69
CA ILE A 23 4.20 10.53 4.06
C ILE A 23 4.67 9.77 2.82
N ALA A 24 5.48 10.43 1.99
CA ALA A 24 6.02 9.78 0.79
C ALA A 24 6.88 8.57 1.15
N GLU A 25 7.68 8.70 2.19
CA GLU A 25 8.51 7.60 2.67
C GLU A 25 7.69 6.41 3.11
N VAL A 26 6.63 6.68 3.89
CA VAL A 26 5.74 5.64 4.37
C VAL A 26 5.07 4.91 3.20
N ILE A 27 4.62 5.66 2.20
CA ILE A 27 3.97 5.05 1.04
C ILE A 27 4.94 4.17 0.26
N ASN A 28 6.14 4.69 -0.01
CA ASN A 28 7.15 3.92 -0.76
C ASN A 28 7.53 2.65 -0.03
N LEU A 29 7.72 2.75 1.27
CA LEU A 29 8.05 1.59 2.09
C LEU A 29 6.91 0.57 2.08
N TYR A 30 5.68 1.05 2.22
CA TYR A 30 4.53 0.18 2.18
C TYR A 30 4.44 -0.58 0.85
N LEU A 31 4.61 0.12 -0.26
CA LEU A 31 4.52 -0.50 -1.57
C LEU A 31 5.61 -1.55 -1.75
N GLU A 32 6.82 -1.21 -1.37
CA GLU A 32 7.96 -2.10 -1.52
C GLU A 32 7.82 -3.36 -0.68
N GLU A 33 7.52 -3.19 0.59
CA GLU A 33 7.39 -4.32 1.51
C GLU A 33 6.18 -5.19 1.19
N THR A 34 5.07 -4.56 0.81
CA THR A 34 3.86 -5.32 0.53
C THR A 34 4.00 -6.15 -0.74
N GLN A 35 4.67 -5.62 -1.75
CA GLN A 35 4.92 -6.39 -2.97
C GLN A 35 5.75 -7.64 -2.66
N LEU A 36 6.72 -7.51 -1.79
CA LEU A 36 7.53 -8.65 -1.38
C LEU A 36 6.70 -9.68 -0.63
N GLU A 37 5.86 -9.23 0.31
CA GLU A 37 5.02 -10.16 1.07
C GLU A 37 3.97 -10.83 0.18
N LEU A 38 3.44 -10.12 -0.80
CA LEU A 38 2.51 -10.72 -1.76
C LEU A 38 3.18 -11.81 -2.57
N PHE A 39 4.42 -11.60 -2.98
CA PHE A 39 5.16 -12.63 -3.68
C PHE A 39 5.33 -13.87 -2.81
N LYS A 40 5.70 -13.67 -1.55
CA LYS A 40 5.84 -14.78 -0.60
C LYS A 40 4.51 -15.50 -0.40
N MET A 41 3.42 -14.75 -0.35
CA MET A 41 2.09 -15.32 -0.21
C MET A 41 1.76 -16.21 -1.41
N GLU A 42 2.05 -15.73 -2.62
CA GLU A 42 1.78 -16.50 -3.83
C GLU A 42 2.57 -17.81 -3.83
N VAL A 43 3.83 -17.76 -3.42
CA VAL A 43 4.65 -18.95 -3.32
C VAL A 43 4.04 -19.95 -2.31
N ALA A 44 3.57 -19.42 -1.18
CA ALA A 44 2.95 -20.25 -0.16
C ALA A 44 1.65 -20.88 -0.67
N PHE A 45 0.87 -20.14 -1.45
CA PHE A 45 -0.34 -20.68 -2.07
C PHE A 45 -0.01 -21.83 -3.03
N ASP A 46 1.02 -21.64 -3.85
CA ASP A 46 1.44 -22.69 -4.79
C ASP A 46 1.82 -23.99 -4.09
N LYS A 47 2.32 -23.86 -2.87
CA LYS A 47 2.74 -25.02 -2.07
C LYS A 47 1.66 -25.49 -1.12
N SER A 48 0.52 -24.84 -1.11
CA SER A 48 -0.56 -25.10 -0.13
C SER A 48 -0.03 -25.03 1.30
N ASP A 49 0.87 -24.10 1.54
CA ASP A 49 1.51 -23.90 2.84
C ASP A 49 0.71 -22.89 3.65
N TYR A 50 -0.32 -23.41 4.34
CA TYR A 50 -1.26 -22.54 5.07
C TYR A 50 -0.61 -21.73 6.16
N GLU A 51 0.40 -22.28 6.82
CA GLU A 51 1.10 -21.56 7.88
C GLU A 51 1.82 -20.32 7.32
N ASN A 52 2.52 -20.48 6.20
CA ASN A 52 3.19 -19.35 5.58
C ASN A 52 2.22 -18.37 4.92
N ILE A 53 1.10 -18.87 4.37
CA ILE A 53 0.04 -17.98 3.89
C ILE A 53 -0.38 -17.07 5.02
N ARG A 54 -0.69 -17.64 6.17
CA ARG A 54 -1.13 -16.86 7.33
C ARG A 54 -0.05 -15.89 7.79
N ALA A 55 1.19 -16.34 7.85
CA ALA A 55 2.28 -15.50 8.33
C ALA A 55 2.49 -14.27 7.45
N THR A 56 2.49 -14.45 6.13
CA THR A 56 2.66 -13.31 5.22
C THR A 56 1.48 -12.37 5.27
N VAL A 57 0.27 -12.92 5.36
CA VAL A 57 -0.94 -12.11 5.41
C VAL A 57 -1.01 -11.30 6.70
N GLU A 58 -0.64 -11.90 7.83
CA GLU A 58 -0.63 -11.18 9.10
C GLU A 58 0.33 -10.00 9.06
N LYS A 59 1.47 -10.16 8.41
CA LYS A 59 2.41 -9.05 8.24
C LYS A 59 1.82 -7.94 7.41
N MET A 60 1.21 -8.29 6.27
CA MET A 60 0.60 -7.28 5.41
C MET A 60 -0.55 -6.55 6.08
N LYS A 61 -1.30 -7.24 6.92
CA LYS A 61 -2.42 -6.62 7.64
C LYS A 61 -1.97 -5.45 8.49
N ILE A 62 -0.83 -5.57 9.14
CA ILE A 62 -0.35 -4.52 10.04
C ILE A 62 -0.16 -3.21 9.27
N SER A 63 0.63 -3.23 8.22
CA SER A 63 0.90 -2.02 7.45
C SER A 63 -0.31 -1.54 6.66
N THR A 64 -1.10 -2.48 6.15
CA THR A 64 -2.33 -2.13 5.41
C THR A 64 -3.33 -1.43 6.33
N GLY A 65 -3.41 -1.88 7.59
CA GLY A 65 -4.24 -1.22 8.58
C GLY A 65 -3.76 0.17 8.91
N MET A 66 -2.44 0.38 8.93
CA MET A 66 -1.87 1.68 9.25
C MET A 66 -2.23 2.74 8.21
N ILE A 67 -2.31 2.37 6.96
CA ILE A 67 -2.73 3.32 5.92
C ILE A 67 -4.23 3.29 5.68
N GLN A 68 -4.94 2.54 6.51
CA GLN A 68 -6.40 2.44 6.46
C GLN A 68 -6.92 2.06 5.07
N ALA A 69 -6.26 1.10 4.45
CA ALA A 69 -6.71 0.52 3.19
C ALA A 69 -7.70 -0.60 3.51
N ASP A 70 -8.90 -0.21 3.91
CA ASP A 70 -9.87 -1.11 4.52
C ASP A 70 -10.28 -2.27 3.62
N ARG A 71 -10.45 -2.04 2.32
CA ARG A 71 -10.89 -3.10 1.42
C ARG A 71 -9.85 -4.22 1.34
N LEU A 72 -8.59 -3.86 1.17
CA LEU A 72 -7.53 -4.86 1.15
C LEU A 72 -7.39 -5.53 2.51
N TYR A 73 -7.47 -4.74 3.57
CA TYR A 73 -7.37 -5.26 4.93
C TYR A 73 -8.39 -6.36 5.20
N LEU A 74 -9.64 -6.13 4.80
CA LEU A 74 -10.70 -7.11 5.04
C LEU A 74 -10.47 -8.42 4.29
N VAL A 75 -9.98 -8.34 3.06
CA VAL A 75 -9.65 -9.54 2.29
C VAL A 75 -8.52 -10.31 2.95
N LEU A 76 -7.48 -9.59 3.37
CA LEU A 76 -6.34 -10.22 4.04
C LEU A 76 -6.78 -10.89 5.35
N GLU A 77 -7.66 -10.24 6.10
CA GLU A 77 -8.18 -10.82 7.34
C GLU A 77 -8.94 -12.11 7.08
N GLU A 78 -9.76 -12.12 6.02
CA GLU A 78 -10.51 -13.31 5.66
C GLU A 78 -9.59 -14.47 5.26
N ILE A 79 -8.53 -14.17 4.51
CA ILE A 79 -7.53 -15.17 4.15
C ILE A 79 -6.88 -15.75 5.42
N ALA A 80 -6.50 -14.87 6.35
CA ALA A 80 -5.85 -15.31 7.58
C ALA A 80 -6.75 -16.25 8.39
N ILE A 81 -8.03 -15.91 8.48
CA ILE A 81 -8.99 -16.72 9.21
C ILE A 81 -9.15 -18.08 8.56
N LEU A 82 -9.36 -18.12 7.26
CA LEU A 82 -9.55 -19.38 6.57
C LEU A 82 -8.30 -20.25 6.59
N ALA A 83 -7.14 -19.63 6.44
CA ALA A 83 -5.88 -20.38 6.49
C ALA A 83 -5.64 -20.97 7.88
N LYS A 84 -6.05 -20.24 8.92
CA LYS A 84 -5.89 -20.72 10.29
C LYS A 84 -6.77 -21.94 10.58
N TYR A 85 -7.99 -21.94 10.07
CA TYR A 85 -8.95 -22.99 10.38
C TYR A 85 -9.06 -24.05 9.29
N GLY A 86 -8.13 -24.05 8.31
CA GLY A 86 -8.14 -25.05 7.26
C GLY A 86 -9.31 -24.92 6.31
N GLY A 87 -9.66 -23.70 5.97
CA GLY A 87 -10.78 -23.46 5.07
C GLY A 87 -10.56 -24.03 3.69
N GLU A 88 -11.61 -24.05 2.89
CA GLU A 88 -11.58 -24.62 1.55
C GLU A 88 -10.53 -23.92 0.69
N TYR A 89 -9.72 -24.72 0.01
CA TYR A 89 -8.67 -24.19 -0.84
C TYR A 89 -9.21 -23.31 -1.95
N ASP A 90 -10.34 -23.72 -2.55
CA ASP A 90 -10.93 -22.93 -3.63
C ASP A 90 -11.31 -21.54 -3.16
N LYS A 91 -11.88 -21.44 -1.96
CA LYS A 91 -12.25 -20.14 -1.39
C LYS A 91 -11.01 -19.31 -1.10
N LEU A 92 -9.98 -19.93 -0.54
CA LEU A 92 -8.72 -19.25 -0.29
C LEU A 92 -8.09 -18.74 -1.57
N ASN A 93 -8.09 -19.56 -2.62
CA ASN A 93 -7.53 -19.17 -3.90
C ASN A 93 -8.29 -18.00 -4.52
N GLU A 94 -9.61 -18.00 -4.39
CA GLU A 94 -10.43 -16.89 -4.85
C GLU A 94 -10.06 -15.60 -4.11
N LEU A 95 -9.89 -15.69 -2.80
CA LEU A 95 -9.52 -14.54 -1.98
C LEU A 95 -8.12 -14.04 -2.33
N GLU A 96 -7.20 -14.95 -2.66
CA GLU A 96 -5.88 -14.54 -3.12
C GLU A 96 -5.98 -13.66 -4.36
N HIS A 97 -6.77 -14.07 -5.33
CA HIS A 97 -6.95 -13.27 -6.54
C HIS A 97 -7.57 -11.91 -6.24
N ILE A 98 -8.53 -11.88 -5.32
CA ILE A 98 -9.14 -10.62 -4.91
C ILE A 98 -8.11 -9.73 -4.23
N ALA A 99 -7.28 -10.29 -3.36
CA ALA A 99 -6.25 -9.52 -2.68
C ALA A 99 -5.27 -8.90 -3.67
N LEU A 100 -4.82 -9.68 -4.65
CA LEU A 100 -3.91 -9.18 -5.67
C LEU A 100 -4.54 -8.05 -6.48
N HIS A 101 -5.80 -8.20 -6.84
CA HIS A 101 -6.51 -7.16 -7.58
C HIS A 101 -6.70 -5.90 -6.74
N GLU A 102 -7.08 -6.05 -5.48
CA GLU A 102 -7.24 -4.90 -4.59
C GLU A 102 -5.92 -4.18 -4.37
N PHE A 103 -4.84 -4.93 -4.25
CA PHE A 103 -3.53 -4.30 -4.09
C PHE A 103 -3.13 -3.54 -5.35
N ASP A 104 -3.38 -4.09 -6.54
CA ASP A 104 -3.05 -3.40 -7.78
C ASP A 104 -3.78 -2.06 -7.87
N GLN A 105 -5.05 -2.03 -7.53
CA GLN A 105 -5.81 -0.79 -7.52
C GLN A 105 -5.28 0.20 -6.50
N LEU A 106 -4.98 -0.30 -5.31
CA LEU A 106 -4.43 0.53 -4.24
C LEU A 106 -3.08 1.11 -4.66
N LYS A 107 -2.23 0.30 -5.26
CA LYS A 107 -0.92 0.73 -5.72
C LYS A 107 -1.05 1.88 -6.72
N ASP A 108 -1.95 1.75 -7.69
CA ASP A 108 -2.15 2.80 -8.68
C ASP A 108 -2.56 4.11 -8.01
N GLU A 109 -3.46 4.04 -7.05
CA GLU A 109 -3.91 5.24 -6.34
C GLU A 109 -2.82 5.83 -5.47
N LEU A 110 -2.04 4.98 -4.81
CA LEU A 110 -0.93 5.45 -3.99
C LEU A 110 0.14 6.11 -4.85
N GLU A 111 0.40 5.57 -6.03
CA GLU A 111 1.38 6.16 -6.93
C GLU A 111 0.94 7.52 -7.45
N LEU A 112 -0.35 7.68 -7.72
CA LEU A 112 -0.89 8.97 -8.09
C LEU A 112 -0.75 9.98 -6.94
N TYR A 113 -1.06 9.53 -5.74
CA TYR A 113 -0.94 10.36 -4.55
C TYR A 113 0.52 10.79 -4.32
N LEU A 114 1.46 9.89 -4.56
CA LEU A 114 2.88 10.22 -4.48
C LEU A 114 3.26 11.30 -5.47
N LYS A 115 2.75 11.22 -6.69
CA LYS A 115 3.00 12.25 -7.68
C LYS A 115 2.53 13.61 -7.21
N ASP A 116 1.35 13.65 -6.61
CA ASP A 116 0.81 14.89 -6.07
C ASP A 116 1.68 15.42 -4.94
N ILE A 117 2.13 14.55 -4.05
CA ILE A 117 3.00 14.94 -2.95
C ILE A 117 4.31 15.52 -3.47
N TYR A 118 4.93 14.84 -4.43
CA TYR A 118 6.20 15.31 -4.99
C TYR A 118 6.03 16.65 -5.71
N SER A 119 4.92 16.85 -6.41
CA SER A 119 4.64 18.12 -7.06
C SER A 119 4.50 19.24 -6.03
N LEU A 120 3.80 18.97 -4.94
CA LEU A 120 3.64 19.95 -3.87
C LEU A 120 4.96 20.26 -3.20
N MET A 121 5.81 19.27 -3.00
CA MET A 121 7.12 19.46 -2.41
C MET A 121 8.00 20.30 -3.32
N GLU A 122 7.95 20.07 -4.63
CA GLU A 122 8.67 20.87 -5.59
C GLU A 122 8.24 22.34 -5.54
N ASN A 123 6.93 22.56 -5.49
CA ASN A 123 6.39 23.91 -5.42
C ASN A 123 6.80 24.63 -4.15
N GLU A 124 6.85 23.88 -3.04
CA GLU A 124 7.25 24.47 -1.76
C GLU A 124 8.75 24.75 -1.72
N SER A 125 9.54 23.94 -2.37
CA SER A 125 10.98 24.09 -2.38
C SER A 125 11.46 25.04 -3.47
N LEU A 126 10.57 25.48 -4.36
CA LEU A 126 10.90 26.47 -5.37
C LEU A 126 10.96 27.83 -4.71
N PRO A 127 12.14 28.27 -4.31
CA PRO A 127 12.23 29.59 -3.70
C PRO A 127 12.03 30.66 -4.76
N ASP A 128 11.57 31.78 -4.34
CA ASP A 128 11.33 32.89 -5.24
C ASP A 128 12.57 33.23 -6.03
N GLN A 129 13.69 33.03 -5.43
CA GLN A 129 14.97 33.43 -5.97
C GLN A 129 15.66 32.34 -6.77
N GLN A 130 15.14 31.25 -6.95
CA GLN A 130 15.56 30.20 -7.85
C GLN A 130 17.01 30.24 -8.27
N SER A 131 17.88 29.86 -7.41
CA SER A 131 19.29 29.76 -7.77
C SER A 131 19.49 28.64 -8.79
N PRO A 132 20.17 28.91 -9.90
CA PRO A 132 20.47 27.87 -10.88
C PRO A 132 21.26 26.72 -10.29
N ILE A 133 22.04 26.99 -9.28
CA ILE A 133 22.84 25.98 -8.61
C ILE A 133 21.97 24.93 -7.97
N GLN A 134 20.85 25.33 -7.41
CA GLN A 134 19.94 24.39 -6.79
C GLN A 134 19.39 23.38 -7.77
N ILE A 135 19.18 23.83 -9.00
CA ILE A 135 18.68 22.95 -10.04
C ILE A 135 19.69 21.86 -10.33
N PHE A 136 20.97 22.20 -10.36
CA PHE A 136 22.01 21.21 -10.58
C PHE A 136 22.07 20.20 -9.47
N ASN A 137 21.87 20.63 -8.24
CA ASN A 137 21.90 19.71 -7.11
C ASN A 137 20.82 18.67 -7.19
N HIS A 138 19.72 19.01 -7.82
CA HIS A 138 18.62 18.05 -7.98
C HIS A 138 18.87 17.06 -9.09
N CYS A 139 19.76 17.38 -9.99
CA CYS A 139 20.03 16.47 -11.10
C CYS A 139 20.85 15.27 -10.72
N CYS A 140 21.52 15.32 -9.59
CA CYS A 140 22.38 14.23 -9.15
C CYS A 140 21.69 13.14 -8.41
#